data_f0a2028f0363eca90cea6ce0b26fbc86
#
_entry.id   f0a2028f0363eca90cea6ce0b26fbc86
#
_cell.length_a   1.000
_cell.length_b   1.000
_cell.length_c   1.000
_cell.angle_alpha   90.00
_cell.angle_beta   90.00
_cell.angle_gamma   90.00
#
_symmetry.space_group_name_H-M   'P 1'
#
loop_
_entity.id
_entity.type
_entity.pdbx_description
1 polymer ?
#
loop_
_entity_poly.entity_id
_entity_poly.type
_entity_poly.pdbx_seq_one_letter_code
_entity_poly.pdbx_strand_id
1 'polypeptide(L)'
;MSSRPIQAAILSVEGLRLNDNEKSLLEKSNPLGVTLFGRNIADKEQVRSLVKEIREVIGRNDVLIATDQEGGRVRRLREPEYIAYASQNTLGRLAEEKGLAAAMRAVISHSLLTANDLKENLINFNY
;
A
#
# COMPACT_ATOMS: atom_id res chain seq x y z
N MET A 1 -17.87 22.10 13.43
CA MET A 1 -17.75 20.64 13.36
C MET A 1 -16.61 20.23 14.28
N SER A 2 -16.88 19.50 15.33
CA SER A 2 -15.82 18.98 16.21
C SER A 2 -15.09 17.88 15.44
N SER A 3 -13.89 18.17 14.95
CA SER A 3 -13.04 17.15 14.35
C SER A 3 -12.59 16.20 15.46
N ARG A 4 -13.00 14.94 15.37
CA ARG A 4 -12.47 13.91 16.28
C ARG A 4 -10.94 13.87 16.15
N PRO A 5 -10.19 13.77 17.26
CA PRO A 5 -8.74 13.69 17.18
C PRO A 5 -8.31 12.45 16.39
N ILE A 6 -7.27 12.59 15.58
CA ILE A 6 -6.67 11.47 14.87
C ILE A 6 -5.83 10.67 15.87
N GLN A 7 -6.09 9.37 15.97
CA GLN A 7 -5.25 8.50 16.78
C GLN A 7 -3.94 8.17 16.05
N ALA A 8 -2.83 8.22 16.77
CA ALA A 8 -1.49 7.86 16.27
C ALA A 8 -1.36 6.32 16.16
N ALA A 9 -2.24 5.72 15.37
CA ALA A 9 -2.29 4.27 15.14
C ALA A 9 -2.53 3.98 13.65
N ILE A 10 -1.84 2.98 13.14
CA ILE A 10 -2.12 2.38 11.84
C ILE A 10 -2.66 0.98 12.11
N LEU A 11 -3.87 0.73 11.67
CA LEU A 11 -4.58 -0.53 11.89
C LEU A 11 -4.48 -1.44 10.67
N SER A 12 -4.95 -2.68 10.78
CA SER A 12 -5.13 -3.58 9.63
C SER A 12 -6.54 -4.16 9.65
N VAL A 13 -6.98 -4.65 8.49
CA VAL A 13 -8.30 -5.26 8.33
C VAL A 13 -8.16 -6.74 7.92
N GLU A 14 -9.22 -7.51 8.12
CA GLU A 14 -9.17 -8.96 8.01
C GLU A 14 -9.22 -9.45 6.57
N GLY A 15 -10.11 -8.88 5.76
CA GLY A 15 -10.47 -9.43 4.46
C GLY A 15 -10.47 -8.45 3.30
N LEU A 16 -11.20 -8.82 2.25
CA LEU A 16 -11.32 -8.04 1.01
C LEU A 16 -12.33 -6.90 1.09
N ARG A 17 -13.14 -6.87 2.16
CA ARG A 17 -14.13 -5.84 2.50
C ARG A 17 -14.15 -5.66 4.01
N LEU A 18 -14.64 -4.53 4.47
CA LEU A 18 -14.84 -4.29 5.89
C LEU A 18 -16.07 -5.05 6.42
N ASN A 19 -15.90 -5.74 7.54
CA ASN A 19 -17.02 -6.25 8.32
C ASN A 19 -17.58 -5.17 9.26
N ASP A 20 -18.75 -5.42 9.86
CA ASP A 20 -19.43 -4.43 10.70
C ASP A 20 -18.63 -4.02 11.95
N ASN A 21 -17.87 -4.95 12.53
CA ASN A 21 -17.01 -4.66 13.68
C ASN A 21 -15.85 -3.74 13.28
N GLU A 22 -15.23 -3.98 12.13
CA GLU A 22 -14.17 -3.14 11.59
C GLU A 22 -14.68 -1.75 11.24
N LYS A 23 -15.85 -1.65 10.62
CA LYS A 23 -16.51 -0.35 10.35
C LYS A 23 -16.71 0.44 11.64
N SER A 24 -17.28 -0.19 12.65
CA SER A 24 -17.49 0.44 13.96
C SER A 24 -16.18 0.86 14.63
N LEU A 25 -15.13 0.01 14.54
CA LEU A 25 -13.82 0.29 15.11
C LEU A 25 -13.15 1.48 14.40
N LEU A 26 -13.08 1.45 13.06
CA LEU A 26 -12.46 2.50 12.27
C LEU A 26 -13.17 3.85 12.43
N GLU A 27 -14.51 3.84 12.43
CA GLU A 27 -15.30 5.03 12.67
C GLU A 27 -15.02 5.64 14.04
N LYS A 28 -15.01 4.83 15.12
CA LYS A 28 -14.83 5.30 16.50
C LYS A 28 -13.40 5.73 16.79
N SER A 29 -12.41 4.95 16.31
CA SER A 29 -11.01 5.20 16.62
C SER A 29 -10.38 6.32 15.78
N ASN A 30 -10.91 6.64 14.61
CA ASN A 30 -10.34 7.63 13.68
C ASN A 30 -8.81 7.48 13.54
N PRO A 31 -8.30 6.32 13.06
CA PRO A 31 -6.86 6.03 13.04
C PRO A 31 -6.13 6.91 12.01
N LEU A 32 -4.82 7.08 12.19
CA LEU A 32 -3.96 7.74 11.21
C LEU A 32 -4.02 7.02 9.85
N GLY A 33 -4.06 5.69 9.87
CA GLY A 33 -4.07 4.92 8.63
C GLY A 33 -4.48 3.47 8.79
N VAL A 34 -4.49 2.78 7.65
CA VAL A 34 -4.74 1.34 7.54
C VAL A 34 -3.68 0.71 6.65
N THR A 35 -3.07 -0.39 7.11
CA THR A 35 -2.13 -1.20 6.32
C THR A 35 -2.87 -2.34 5.63
N LEU A 36 -2.65 -2.47 4.32
CA LEU A 36 -3.14 -3.58 3.50
C LEU A 36 -2.06 -4.65 3.35
N PHE A 37 -2.43 -5.88 3.62
CA PHE A 37 -1.63 -7.08 3.41
C PHE A 37 -2.15 -7.89 2.22
N GLY A 38 -1.43 -8.95 1.84
CA GLY A 38 -1.85 -9.82 0.73
C GLY A 38 -3.27 -10.38 0.86
N ARG A 39 -3.76 -10.61 2.09
CA ARG A 39 -5.14 -11.06 2.35
C ARG A 39 -6.22 -10.03 1.99
N ASN A 40 -5.83 -8.77 1.84
CA ASN A 40 -6.74 -7.66 1.51
C ASN A 40 -6.78 -7.35 0.00
N ILE A 41 -6.06 -8.11 -0.82
CA ILE A 41 -5.81 -7.80 -2.22
C ILE A 41 -6.17 -9.01 -3.09
N ALA A 42 -7.20 -8.87 -3.91
CA ALA A 42 -7.58 -9.85 -4.92
C ALA A 42 -7.28 -9.33 -6.34
N ASP A 43 -7.79 -8.16 -6.67
CA ASP A 43 -7.60 -7.48 -7.96
C ASP A 43 -7.65 -5.96 -7.78
N LYS A 44 -7.35 -5.22 -8.86
CA LYS A 44 -7.28 -3.75 -8.85
C LYS A 44 -8.61 -3.08 -8.48
N GLU A 45 -9.72 -3.62 -8.92
CA GLU A 45 -11.04 -3.03 -8.66
C GLU A 45 -11.46 -3.25 -7.21
N GLN A 46 -11.22 -4.44 -6.69
CA GLN A 46 -11.52 -4.78 -5.30
C GLN A 46 -10.68 -3.92 -4.34
N VAL A 47 -9.37 -3.76 -4.58
CA VAL A 47 -8.51 -2.93 -3.71
C VAL A 47 -8.99 -1.49 -3.68
N ARG A 48 -9.29 -0.90 -4.85
CA ARG A 48 -9.84 0.46 -4.91
C ARG A 48 -11.17 0.59 -4.17
N SER A 49 -12.02 -0.43 -4.26
CA SER A 49 -13.30 -0.46 -3.53
C SER A 49 -13.08 -0.51 -2.01
N LEU A 50 -12.18 -1.36 -1.53
CA LEU A 50 -11.82 -1.45 -0.12
C LEU A 50 -11.24 -0.13 0.41
N VAL A 51 -10.34 0.51 -0.33
CA VAL A 51 -9.74 1.79 0.06
C VAL A 51 -10.79 2.90 0.16
N LYS A 52 -11.72 2.96 -0.79
CA LYS A 52 -12.84 3.91 -0.75
C LYS A 52 -13.72 3.67 0.47
N GLU A 53 -14.09 2.41 0.73
CA GLU A 53 -14.90 2.03 1.89
C GLU A 53 -14.20 2.42 3.21
N ILE A 54 -12.89 2.21 3.34
CA ILE A 54 -12.10 2.63 4.51
C ILE A 54 -12.18 4.15 4.72
N ARG A 55 -11.98 4.94 3.65
CA ARG A 55 -12.04 6.41 3.74
C ARG A 55 -13.43 6.93 4.07
N GLU A 56 -14.46 6.32 3.51
CA GLU A 56 -15.86 6.65 3.78
C GLU A 56 -16.23 6.40 5.25
N VAL A 57 -15.85 5.23 5.78
CA VAL A 57 -16.11 4.85 7.18
C VAL A 57 -15.37 5.75 8.16
N ILE A 58 -14.12 6.07 7.90
CA ILE A 58 -13.34 6.99 8.74
C ILE A 58 -13.81 8.43 8.58
N GLY A 59 -14.38 8.79 7.43
CA GLY A 59 -14.87 10.13 7.11
C GLY A 59 -13.76 11.14 6.77
N ARG A 60 -12.59 10.68 6.29
CA ARG A 60 -11.43 11.50 5.90
C ARG A 60 -10.79 11.00 4.62
N ASN A 61 -10.28 11.93 3.80
CA ASN A 61 -9.54 11.61 2.57
C ASN A 61 -8.02 11.50 2.77
N ASP A 62 -7.50 12.04 3.87
CA ASP A 62 -6.08 12.08 4.22
C ASP A 62 -5.60 10.86 5.01
N VAL A 63 -6.42 9.82 5.10
CA VAL A 63 -6.07 8.53 5.73
C VAL A 63 -4.87 7.93 5.02
N LEU A 64 -3.84 7.53 5.76
CA LEU A 64 -2.74 6.74 5.21
C LEU A 64 -3.23 5.35 4.85
N ILE A 65 -3.12 4.99 3.60
CA ILE A 65 -3.34 3.63 3.11
C ILE A 65 -1.97 3.07 2.77
N ALA A 66 -1.50 2.15 3.60
CA ALA A 66 -0.15 1.64 3.58
C ALA A 66 -0.06 0.21 3.04
N THR A 67 1.08 -0.18 2.53
CA THR A 67 1.40 -1.57 2.19
C THR A 67 2.91 -1.79 2.18
N ASP A 68 3.35 -3.07 2.16
CA ASP A 68 4.76 -3.45 1.94
C ASP A 68 4.94 -3.89 0.48
N GLN A 69 5.34 -3.01 -0.39
CA GLN A 69 5.66 -3.31 -1.78
C GLN A 69 7.15 -3.04 -2.03
N GLU A 70 8.01 -3.95 -1.52
CA GLU A 70 9.47 -3.84 -1.60
C GLU A 70 10.07 -4.42 -2.89
N GLY A 71 9.32 -5.27 -3.57
CA GLY A 71 9.84 -6.15 -4.63
C GLY A 71 10.37 -7.49 -4.09
N GLY A 72 10.78 -8.40 -4.98
CA GLY A 72 11.21 -9.72 -4.59
C GLY A 72 10.13 -10.52 -3.85
N ARG A 73 10.42 -11.01 -2.65
CA ARG A 73 9.47 -11.79 -1.84
C ARG A 73 8.43 -10.95 -1.11
N VAL A 74 8.78 -9.73 -0.74
CA VAL A 74 7.88 -8.83 0.00
C VAL A 74 7.10 -7.98 -1.00
N ARG A 75 6.00 -8.53 -1.46
CA ARG A 75 5.05 -7.90 -2.38
C ARG A 75 3.64 -8.23 -1.95
N ARG A 76 2.78 -7.24 -1.90
CA ARG A 76 1.35 -7.43 -1.62
C ARG A 76 0.52 -7.36 -2.91
N LEU A 77 0.91 -6.44 -3.80
CA LEU A 77 0.43 -6.37 -5.18
C LEU A 77 1.19 -7.41 -6.02
N ARG A 78 0.49 -8.42 -6.53
CA ARG A 78 1.10 -9.60 -7.18
C ARG A 78 0.50 -9.85 -8.56
N GLU A 79 1.22 -10.66 -9.35
CA GLU A 79 0.73 -11.15 -10.64
C GLU A 79 -0.59 -11.96 -10.46
N PRO A 80 -1.42 -12.03 -11.49
CA PRO A 80 -1.23 -11.46 -12.84
C PRO A 80 -1.56 -9.97 -12.96
N GLU A 81 -2.15 -9.35 -11.93
CA GLU A 81 -2.62 -7.96 -11.98
C GLU A 81 -1.48 -6.92 -11.94
N TYR A 82 -0.33 -7.31 -11.37
CA TYR A 82 0.80 -6.42 -11.13
C TYR A 82 2.13 -7.02 -11.57
N ILE A 83 3.10 -6.17 -11.83
CA ILE A 83 4.44 -6.59 -12.26
C ILE A 83 5.22 -7.16 -11.07
N ALA A 84 5.97 -8.23 -11.32
CA ALA A 84 6.93 -8.79 -10.36
C ALA A 84 8.22 -7.96 -10.33
N TYR A 85 8.24 -6.93 -9.51
CA TYR A 85 9.43 -6.09 -9.36
C TYR A 85 10.60 -6.81 -8.69
N ALA A 86 11.82 -6.45 -9.11
CA ALA A 86 13.06 -6.95 -8.53
C ALA A 86 13.20 -6.63 -7.04
N SER A 87 13.93 -7.47 -6.30
CA SER A 87 14.25 -7.19 -4.90
C SER A 87 15.30 -6.08 -4.78
N GLN A 88 15.37 -5.43 -3.62
CA GLN A 88 16.41 -4.46 -3.27
C GLN A 88 17.81 -5.06 -3.42
N ASN A 89 18.00 -6.33 -3.03
CA ASN A 89 19.26 -7.06 -3.20
C ASN A 89 19.65 -7.21 -4.68
N THR A 90 18.70 -7.47 -5.57
CA THR A 90 18.96 -7.55 -7.01
C THR A 90 19.46 -6.22 -7.56
N LEU A 91 18.89 -5.12 -7.10
CA LEU A 91 19.32 -3.76 -7.47
C LEU A 91 20.72 -3.44 -6.93
N GLY A 92 21.04 -3.90 -5.70
CA GLY A 92 22.39 -3.79 -5.12
C GLY A 92 23.44 -4.56 -5.93
N ARG A 93 23.16 -5.80 -6.28
CA ARG A 93 24.04 -6.62 -7.14
C ARG A 93 24.26 -6.00 -8.52
N LEU A 94 23.28 -5.34 -9.09
CA LEU A 94 23.42 -4.61 -10.34
C LEU A 94 24.48 -3.49 -10.23
N ALA A 95 24.59 -2.84 -9.06
CA ALA A 95 25.63 -1.83 -8.82
C ALA A 95 27.04 -2.46 -8.83
N GLU A 96 27.20 -3.64 -8.23
CA GLU A 96 28.47 -4.39 -8.23
C GLU A 96 28.86 -4.86 -9.61
N GLU A 97 27.92 -5.37 -10.41
CA GLU A 97 28.17 -5.98 -11.71
C GLU A 97 28.28 -4.96 -12.87
N LYS A 98 27.47 -3.90 -12.84
CA LYS A 98 27.29 -2.94 -13.95
C LYS A 98 27.60 -1.49 -13.57
N GLY A 99 27.97 -1.26 -12.33
CA GLY A 99 28.31 0.05 -11.80
C GLY A 99 27.11 0.85 -11.31
N LEU A 100 27.41 1.84 -10.45
CA LEU A 100 26.42 2.65 -9.73
C LEU A 100 25.43 3.36 -10.66
N ALA A 101 25.90 3.90 -11.80
CA ALA A 101 25.03 4.63 -12.73
C ALA A 101 23.93 3.73 -13.34
N ALA A 102 24.24 2.46 -13.63
CA ALA A 102 23.24 1.50 -14.13
C ALA A 102 22.23 1.16 -13.03
N ALA A 103 22.71 0.91 -11.81
CA ALA A 103 21.85 0.63 -10.66
C ALA A 103 20.93 1.81 -10.33
N MET A 104 21.43 3.04 -10.34
CA MET A 104 20.61 4.24 -10.09
C MET A 104 19.46 4.37 -11.09
N ARG A 105 19.73 4.16 -12.39
CA ARG A 105 18.65 4.16 -13.40
C ARG A 105 17.60 3.09 -13.12
N ALA A 106 18.04 1.89 -12.76
CA ALA A 106 17.13 0.78 -12.43
C ALA A 106 16.29 1.10 -11.18
N VAL A 107 16.90 1.64 -10.13
CA VAL A 107 16.19 2.05 -8.90
C VAL A 107 15.15 3.13 -9.19
N ILE A 108 15.50 4.15 -9.97
CA ILE A 108 14.56 5.21 -10.36
C ILE A 108 13.36 4.62 -11.10
N SER A 109 13.62 3.78 -12.12
CA SER A 109 12.54 3.15 -12.90
C SER A 109 11.67 2.24 -12.02
N HIS A 110 12.29 1.41 -11.18
CA HIS A 110 11.59 0.54 -10.23
C HIS A 110 10.69 1.36 -9.29
N SER A 111 11.21 2.43 -8.71
CA SER A 111 10.47 3.28 -7.78
C SER A 111 9.29 3.98 -8.44
N LEU A 112 9.48 4.50 -9.66
CA LEU A 112 8.41 5.16 -10.42
C LEU A 112 7.29 4.19 -10.79
N LEU A 113 7.62 2.99 -11.25
CA LEU A 113 6.63 1.96 -11.60
C LEU A 113 5.88 1.48 -10.37
N THR A 114 6.58 1.20 -9.27
CA THR A 114 5.96 0.81 -7.98
C THR A 114 5.02 1.92 -7.48
N ALA A 115 5.47 3.17 -7.49
CA ALA A 115 4.66 4.32 -7.07
C ALA A 115 3.42 4.49 -7.94
N ASN A 116 3.51 4.24 -9.25
CA ASN A 116 2.37 4.27 -10.15
C ASN A 116 1.35 3.19 -9.81
N ASP A 117 1.79 1.94 -9.62
CA ASP A 117 0.90 0.85 -9.22
C ASP A 117 0.18 1.15 -7.89
N LEU A 118 0.90 1.65 -6.90
CA LEU A 118 0.31 2.05 -5.62
C LEU A 118 -0.73 3.15 -5.79
N LYS A 119 -0.39 4.20 -6.53
CA LYS A 119 -1.28 5.34 -6.80
C LYS A 119 -2.56 4.92 -7.54
N GLU A 120 -2.44 4.07 -8.55
CA GLU A 120 -3.60 3.53 -9.29
C GLU A 120 -4.57 2.77 -8.38
N ASN A 121 -4.06 2.20 -7.28
CA ASN A 121 -4.84 1.47 -6.29
C ASN A 121 -5.20 2.31 -5.05
N LEU A 122 -5.03 3.63 -5.13
CA LEU A 122 -5.33 4.60 -4.07
C LEU A 122 -4.52 4.38 -2.78
N ILE A 123 -3.43 3.62 -2.86
CA ILE A 123 -2.45 3.42 -1.79
C ILE A 123 -1.48 4.61 -1.82
N ASN A 124 -1.27 5.26 -0.70
CA ASN A 124 -0.50 6.51 -0.61
C ASN A 124 0.71 6.43 0.33
N PHE A 125 1.00 5.25 0.87
CA PHE A 125 2.17 5.01 1.70
C PHE A 125 2.76 3.61 1.43
N ASN A 126 4.08 3.52 1.31
CA ASN A 126 4.83 2.27 1.19
C ASN A 126 5.91 2.22 2.27
N TYR A 127 5.98 1.09 2.98
CA TYR A 127 7.03 0.88 3.99
C TYR A 127 8.38 0.59 3.35
#